data_a9556dc146bd7d8734ef35b6c53c3bf4
#
_entry.id   a9556dc146bd7d8734ef35b6c53c3bf4
#
_cell.length_a   1.000
_cell.length_b   1.000
_cell.length_c   1.000
_cell.angle_alpha   90.00
_cell.angle_beta   90.00
_cell.angle_gamma   90.00
#
_symmetry.space_group_name_H-M   'P 1'
#
loop_
_entity.id
_entity.type
_entity.pdbx_description
1 polymer ?
#
loop_
_entity_poly.entity_id
_entity_poly.type
_entity_poly.pdbx_seq_one_letter_code
_entity_poly.pdbx_strand_id
1 'polypeptide(L)'
;MRESDWSSDVCSSDLYGMFCSGQEFNLTESEFPGAGVDGILILPADTPLGMDIAKALGRDDVIFDFAVLPNRPDCNSIIGLAREAAAALGQTMREPVLPHIPGEGNAADYASVTVENTELCPRYCGRVMKDIVIEPAPVWMQRRLRMMGMRPINNIVDITNYVLMEYGHPMHAFDLSCISGGHIVVRNAAEGEKVTTLDNKERIMDKDM
;
A
#
# COMPACT_ATOMS: atom_id res chain seq x y z
N MET A 1 24.11 -16.41 -44.49
CA MET A 1 22.66 -16.58 -44.33
C MET A 1 22.03 -15.25 -44.72
N ARG A 2 21.10 -15.21 -45.64
CA ARG A 2 20.45 -13.97 -46.07
C ARG A 2 19.30 -13.67 -45.11
N GLU A 3 19.11 -12.41 -44.76
CA GLU A 3 18.01 -11.96 -43.88
C GLU A 3 16.61 -12.40 -44.32
N SER A 4 16.44 -12.86 -45.56
CA SER A 4 15.19 -13.36 -46.10
C SER A 4 14.83 -14.80 -45.68
N ASP A 5 15.74 -15.54 -45.05
CA ASP A 5 15.52 -16.96 -44.74
C ASP A 5 14.89 -17.19 -43.40
N TRP A 6 14.75 -16.13 -42.57
CA TRP A 6 14.15 -16.23 -41.24
C TRP A 6 12.64 -16.07 -41.20
N SER A 7 12.05 -15.52 -42.26
CA SER A 7 10.61 -15.20 -42.24
C SER A 7 9.72 -16.27 -42.86
N SER A 8 10.30 -17.30 -43.50
CA SER A 8 9.50 -18.28 -44.24
C SER A 8 9.50 -19.70 -43.69
N ASP A 9 10.40 -20.04 -42.76
CA ASP A 9 10.59 -21.42 -42.31
C ASP A 9 10.27 -21.68 -40.82
N VAL A 10 9.89 -20.67 -40.05
CA VAL A 10 9.36 -20.90 -38.72
C VAL A 10 7.87 -21.16 -38.85
N CYS A 11 7.54 -22.41 -39.08
CA CYS A 11 6.16 -22.86 -39.04
C CYS A 11 5.60 -22.63 -37.65
N SER A 12 4.62 -21.77 -37.51
CA SER A 12 3.94 -21.48 -36.20
C SER A 12 3.34 -22.73 -35.58
N SER A 13 3.22 -23.83 -36.36
CA SER A 13 2.76 -25.13 -35.86
C SER A 13 3.76 -25.88 -35.01
N ASP A 14 5.05 -25.48 -35.01
CA ASP A 14 6.09 -26.15 -34.25
C ASP A 14 6.45 -25.44 -32.93
N LEU A 15 5.80 -24.30 -32.66
CA LEU A 15 5.97 -23.55 -31.42
C LEU A 15 5.01 -24.06 -30.37
N TYR A 16 5.53 -24.78 -29.39
CA TYR A 16 4.78 -25.23 -28.22
C TYR A 16 4.63 -24.15 -27.12
N GLY A 17 5.23 -23.00 -27.30
CA GLY A 17 5.16 -21.89 -26.39
C GLY A 17 6.04 -20.71 -26.84
N MET A 18 5.80 -19.57 -26.25
CA MET A 18 6.52 -18.33 -26.50
C MET A 18 6.87 -17.67 -25.16
N PHE A 19 8.06 -17.08 -25.08
CA PHE A 19 8.38 -16.20 -23.96
C PHE A 19 7.56 -14.92 -24.08
N CYS A 20 6.94 -14.51 -22.97
CA CYS A 20 6.08 -13.34 -22.93
C CYS A 20 6.75 -12.18 -22.20
N SER A 21 6.45 -10.98 -22.64
CA SER A 21 6.80 -9.72 -21.97
C SER A 21 5.81 -9.39 -20.86
N GLY A 22 6.14 -8.44 -19.99
CA GLY A 22 5.19 -7.92 -19.00
C GLY A 22 3.97 -7.27 -19.63
N GLN A 23 4.14 -6.65 -20.81
CA GLN A 23 3.05 -5.99 -21.54
C GLN A 23 2.00 -6.98 -22.06
N GLU A 24 2.40 -8.18 -22.48
CA GLU A 24 1.46 -9.23 -22.92
C GLU A 24 0.57 -9.73 -21.79
N PHE A 25 1.01 -9.58 -20.54
CA PHE A 25 0.20 -9.86 -19.34
C PHE A 25 -0.53 -8.62 -18.82
N ASN A 26 -0.52 -7.49 -19.54
CA ASN A 26 -1.05 -6.20 -19.09
C ASN A 26 -0.49 -5.78 -17.71
N LEU A 27 0.80 -6.02 -17.49
CA LEU A 27 1.49 -5.59 -16.30
C LEU A 27 2.09 -4.20 -16.53
N THR A 28 2.01 -3.39 -15.48
CA THR A 28 2.73 -2.11 -15.41
C THR A 28 3.97 -2.27 -14.53
N GLU A 29 4.95 -1.38 -14.71
CA GLU A 29 6.14 -1.34 -13.84
C GLU A 29 5.79 -1.17 -12.35
N SER A 30 4.67 -0.50 -12.06
CA SER A 30 4.18 -0.32 -10.69
C SER A 30 3.57 -1.57 -10.08
N GLU A 31 3.04 -2.46 -10.93
CA GLU A 31 2.44 -3.73 -10.49
C GLU A 31 3.50 -4.82 -10.32
N PHE A 32 4.46 -4.85 -11.23
CA PHE A 32 5.51 -5.84 -11.22
C PHE A 32 6.83 -5.21 -11.70
N PRO A 33 7.86 -5.11 -10.87
CA PRO A 33 9.15 -4.53 -11.25
C PRO A 33 9.75 -5.28 -12.46
N GLY A 34 10.17 -4.54 -13.46
CA GLY A 34 10.70 -5.08 -14.71
C GLY A 34 9.65 -5.35 -15.80
N ALA A 35 8.35 -5.18 -15.51
CA ALA A 35 7.30 -5.38 -16.50
C ALA A 35 7.27 -4.30 -17.59
N GLY A 36 7.77 -3.09 -17.28
CA GLY A 36 7.86 -1.99 -18.24
C GLY A 36 9.07 -2.06 -19.17
N VAL A 37 9.97 -3.02 -18.99
CA VAL A 37 11.15 -3.20 -19.84
C VAL A 37 10.75 -3.98 -21.09
N ASP A 38 11.18 -3.51 -22.27
CA ASP A 38 11.04 -4.28 -23.50
C ASP A 38 11.84 -5.58 -23.39
N GLY A 39 11.15 -6.71 -23.53
CA GLY A 39 11.77 -8.02 -23.46
C GLY A 39 10.94 -9.05 -22.70
N ILE A 40 11.59 -10.13 -22.33
CA ILE A 40 10.98 -11.26 -21.63
C ILE A 40 10.75 -10.88 -20.17
N LEU A 41 9.55 -11.17 -19.64
CA LEU A 41 9.26 -11.02 -18.21
C LEU A 41 10.09 -12.02 -17.40
N ILE A 42 10.89 -11.50 -16.47
CA ILE A 42 11.72 -12.32 -15.57
C ILE A 42 11.01 -12.46 -14.24
N LEU A 43 10.62 -13.67 -13.91
CA LEU A 43 10.02 -14.00 -12.61
C LEU A 43 11.11 -14.18 -11.54
N PRO A 44 10.76 -14.09 -10.24
CA PRO A 44 11.67 -14.44 -9.15
C PRO A 44 12.31 -15.82 -9.33
N ALA A 45 13.59 -15.93 -8.98
CA ALA A 45 14.37 -17.16 -9.22
C ALA A 45 13.84 -18.39 -8.50
N ASP A 46 13.07 -18.19 -7.44
CA ASP A 46 12.42 -19.24 -6.64
C ASP A 46 11.05 -19.66 -7.16
N THR A 47 10.58 -19.06 -8.28
CA THR A 47 9.30 -19.42 -8.90
C THR A 47 9.37 -20.86 -9.43
N PRO A 48 8.51 -21.77 -8.97
CA PRO A 48 8.51 -23.16 -9.44
C PRO A 48 8.22 -23.26 -10.94
N LEU A 49 8.99 -24.10 -11.63
CA LEU A 49 8.77 -24.39 -13.06
C LEU A 49 7.41 -25.08 -13.25
N GLY A 50 6.66 -24.63 -14.27
CA GLY A 50 5.33 -25.15 -14.57
C GLY A 50 4.21 -24.56 -13.69
N MET A 51 4.53 -23.58 -12.82
CA MET A 51 3.51 -22.85 -12.09
C MET A 51 2.66 -22.02 -13.07
N ASP A 52 1.36 -21.99 -12.81
CA ASP A 52 0.44 -21.07 -13.53
C ASP A 52 0.88 -19.63 -13.34
N ILE A 53 0.92 -18.84 -14.42
CA ILE A 53 1.41 -17.47 -14.40
C ILE A 53 0.55 -16.55 -13.53
N ALA A 54 -0.76 -16.76 -13.47
CA ALA A 54 -1.63 -15.97 -12.61
C ALA A 54 -1.27 -16.17 -11.13
N LYS A 55 -0.91 -17.40 -10.74
CA LYS A 55 -0.41 -17.71 -9.40
C LYS A 55 0.96 -17.11 -9.15
N ALA A 56 1.88 -17.24 -10.11
CA ALA A 56 3.22 -16.68 -9.98
C ALA A 56 3.18 -15.14 -9.79
N LEU A 57 2.28 -14.47 -10.50
CA LEU A 57 2.06 -13.03 -10.41
C LEU A 57 1.13 -12.62 -9.24
N GLY A 58 0.53 -13.60 -8.56
CA GLY A 58 -0.43 -13.34 -7.50
C GLY A 58 -1.76 -12.75 -7.99
N ARG A 59 -2.16 -13.08 -9.23
CA ARG A 59 -3.41 -12.63 -9.87
C ARG A 59 -4.51 -13.69 -9.84
N ASP A 60 -4.38 -14.71 -9.01
CA ASP A 60 -5.34 -15.78 -8.80
C ASP A 60 -6.35 -15.50 -7.67
N ASP A 61 -6.53 -14.22 -7.34
CA ASP A 61 -7.41 -13.76 -6.27
C ASP A 61 -8.74 -13.22 -6.82
N VAL A 62 -9.72 -13.04 -5.94
CA VAL A 62 -11.03 -12.45 -6.27
C VAL A 62 -11.13 -11.08 -5.63
N ILE A 63 -11.36 -10.06 -6.45
CA ILE A 63 -11.53 -8.68 -6.01
C ILE A 63 -13.02 -8.35 -6.01
N PHE A 64 -13.53 -7.88 -4.88
CA PHE A 64 -14.86 -7.33 -4.76
C PHE A 64 -14.79 -5.81 -4.76
N ASP A 65 -15.54 -5.20 -5.66
CA ASP A 65 -15.74 -3.74 -5.68
C ASP A 65 -17.06 -3.39 -5.00
N PHE A 66 -16.98 -2.67 -3.89
CA PHE A 66 -18.12 -2.28 -3.08
C PHE A 66 -18.42 -0.79 -3.23
N ALA A 67 -19.62 -0.47 -3.68
CA ALA A 67 -20.14 0.89 -3.63
C ALA A 67 -20.59 1.23 -2.19
N VAL A 68 -19.70 1.80 -1.41
CA VAL A 68 -19.99 2.19 -0.02
C VAL A 68 -20.71 3.55 0.00
N LEU A 69 -21.90 3.59 0.60
CA LEU A 69 -22.69 4.81 0.73
C LEU A 69 -22.20 5.67 1.91
N PRO A 70 -22.43 7.00 1.88
CA PRO A 70 -21.94 7.93 2.93
C PRO A 70 -22.42 7.63 4.35
N ASN A 71 -23.53 6.92 4.51
CA ASN A 71 -24.09 6.51 5.81
C ASN A 71 -23.38 5.28 6.41
N ARG A 72 -22.45 4.67 5.68
CA ARG A 72 -21.71 3.47 6.14
C ARG A 72 -20.20 3.66 6.00
N PRO A 73 -19.61 4.71 6.63
CA PRO A 73 -18.17 4.95 6.56
C PRO A 73 -17.34 3.82 7.18
N ASP A 74 -17.89 3.03 8.08
CA ASP A 74 -17.30 1.83 8.65
C ASP A 74 -16.93 0.77 7.59
N CYS A 75 -17.69 0.71 6.48
CA CYS A 75 -17.44 -0.21 5.37
C CYS A 75 -16.31 0.24 4.43
N ASN A 76 -15.68 1.39 4.66
CA ASN A 76 -14.47 1.80 3.95
C ASN A 76 -13.19 1.08 4.46
N SER A 77 -13.35 0.00 5.21
CA SER A 77 -12.25 -0.85 5.67
C SER A 77 -12.60 -2.33 5.52
N ILE A 78 -11.57 -3.16 5.39
CA ILE A 78 -11.75 -4.61 5.29
C ILE A 78 -12.46 -5.15 6.53
N ILE A 79 -12.09 -4.67 7.72
CA ILE A 79 -12.70 -5.14 8.97
C ILE A 79 -14.18 -4.72 9.08
N GLY A 80 -14.54 -3.53 8.60
CA GLY A 80 -15.93 -3.08 8.53
C GLY A 80 -16.75 -3.90 7.55
N LEU A 81 -16.22 -4.16 6.36
CA LEU A 81 -16.85 -5.04 5.38
C LEU A 81 -16.99 -6.48 5.90
N ALA A 82 -15.98 -6.98 6.62
CA ALA A 82 -16.06 -8.32 7.21
C ALA A 82 -17.17 -8.44 8.26
N ARG A 83 -17.38 -7.41 9.08
CA ARG A 83 -18.50 -7.35 10.05
C ARG A 83 -19.85 -7.36 9.33
N GLU A 84 -19.98 -6.56 8.27
CA GLU A 84 -21.20 -6.49 7.49
C GLU A 84 -21.50 -7.81 6.77
N ALA A 85 -20.50 -8.40 6.13
CA ALA A 85 -20.63 -9.69 5.48
C ALA A 85 -21.01 -10.80 6.47
N ALA A 86 -20.38 -10.81 7.65
CA ALA A 86 -20.72 -11.78 8.70
C ALA A 86 -22.18 -11.64 9.15
N ALA A 87 -22.63 -10.41 9.36
CA ALA A 87 -24.03 -10.14 9.74
C ALA A 87 -25.00 -10.57 8.64
N ALA A 88 -24.72 -10.23 7.38
CA ALA A 88 -25.57 -10.58 6.24
C ALA A 88 -25.65 -12.09 5.99
N LEU A 89 -24.57 -12.82 6.27
CA LEU A 89 -24.51 -14.27 6.08
C LEU A 89 -24.88 -15.09 7.34
N GLY A 90 -25.23 -14.43 8.44
CA GLY A 90 -25.53 -15.10 9.73
C GLY A 90 -24.31 -15.85 10.31
N GLN A 91 -23.10 -15.36 10.00
CA GLN A 91 -21.85 -15.95 10.46
C GLN A 91 -21.22 -15.11 11.59
N THR A 92 -20.34 -15.74 12.36
CA THR A 92 -19.56 -15.01 13.37
C THR A 92 -18.26 -14.51 12.73
N MET A 93 -18.01 -13.21 12.84
CA MET A 93 -16.74 -12.63 12.42
C MET A 93 -15.61 -13.16 13.30
N ARG A 94 -14.48 -13.50 12.67
CA ARG A 94 -13.24 -13.81 13.37
C ARG A 94 -12.45 -12.53 13.55
N GLU A 95 -12.31 -12.08 14.78
CA GLU A 95 -11.47 -10.93 15.09
C GLU A 95 -9.99 -11.29 14.83
N PRO A 96 -9.21 -10.39 14.19
CA PRO A 96 -7.79 -10.61 14.02
C PRO A 96 -7.08 -10.63 15.38
N VAL A 97 -6.21 -11.60 15.58
CA VAL A 97 -5.37 -11.67 16.78
C VAL A 97 -4.20 -10.71 16.61
N LEU A 98 -4.19 -9.65 17.40
CA LEU A 98 -3.11 -8.68 17.41
C LEU A 98 -2.05 -9.10 18.44
N PRO A 99 -0.80 -9.35 18.05
CA PRO A 99 0.25 -9.67 18.98
C PRO A 99 0.54 -8.41 19.85
N HIS A 100 0.63 -8.62 21.16
CA HIS A 100 1.12 -7.57 22.03
C HIS A 100 2.65 -7.51 21.93
N ILE A 101 3.15 -6.42 21.35
CA ILE A 101 4.59 -6.14 21.25
C ILE A 101 4.89 -5.08 22.34
N PRO A 102 5.53 -5.46 23.46
CA PRO A 102 5.90 -4.51 24.48
C PRO A 102 6.88 -3.48 23.92
N GLY A 103 6.69 -2.21 24.29
CA GLY A 103 7.65 -1.15 23.99
C GLY A 103 8.77 -1.13 25.02
N GLU A 104 9.94 -0.66 24.64
CA GLU A 104 11.07 -0.39 25.51
C GLU A 104 11.28 1.11 25.65
N GLY A 105 11.51 1.59 26.87
CA GLY A 105 11.73 3.01 27.14
C GLY A 105 10.46 3.86 27.10
N ASN A 106 10.64 5.18 27.03
CA ASN A 106 9.56 6.15 27.02
C ASN A 106 9.60 6.96 25.72
N ALA A 107 8.52 6.99 24.97
CA ALA A 107 8.41 7.79 23.75
C ALA A 107 8.59 9.29 24.01
N ALA A 108 8.25 9.78 25.20
CA ALA A 108 8.42 11.18 25.58
C ALA A 108 9.89 11.63 25.67
N ASP A 109 10.84 10.70 25.77
CA ASP A 109 12.25 11.01 25.72
C ASP A 109 12.75 11.41 24.32
N TYR A 110 11.94 11.15 23.30
CA TYR A 110 12.26 11.36 21.88
C TYR A 110 11.37 12.38 21.19
N ALA A 111 10.08 12.34 21.50
CA ALA A 111 9.10 13.19 20.84
C ALA A 111 7.99 13.61 21.78
N SER A 112 7.40 14.76 21.50
CA SER A 112 6.26 15.29 22.22
C SER A 112 5.16 15.70 21.26
N VAL A 113 3.92 15.74 21.75
CA VAL A 113 2.75 16.13 20.99
C VAL A 113 1.94 17.15 21.78
N THR A 114 1.55 18.24 21.16
CA THR A 114 0.57 19.19 21.67
C THR A 114 -0.64 19.24 20.74
N VAL A 115 -1.82 19.12 21.30
CA VAL A 115 -3.08 19.29 20.56
C VAL A 115 -3.72 20.59 21.02
N GLU A 116 -3.75 21.61 20.16
CA GLU A 116 -4.36 22.92 20.45
C GLU A 116 -5.88 22.88 20.22
N ASN A 117 -6.32 22.23 19.15
CA ASN A 117 -7.74 22.06 18.84
C ASN A 117 -8.25 20.69 19.32
N THR A 118 -8.62 20.60 20.58
CA THR A 118 -9.14 19.37 21.18
C THR A 118 -10.58 19.06 20.78
N GLU A 119 -11.30 19.99 20.20
CA GLU A 119 -12.66 19.77 19.66
C GLU A 119 -12.62 18.92 18.39
N LEU A 120 -11.77 19.29 17.43
CA LEU A 120 -11.62 18.57 16.16
C LEU A 120 -10.68 17.36 16.26
N CYS A 121 -9.68 17.44 17.14
CA CYS A 121 -8.75 16.34 17.38
C CYS A 121 -8.69 16.02 18.90
N PRO A 122 -9.64 15.25 19.43
CA PRO A 122 -9.69 14.97 20.87
C PRO A 122 -8.53 14.09 21.34
N ARG A 123 -7.87 13.38 20.44
CA ARG A 123 -6.75 12.50 20.76
C ARG A 123 -5.79 12.36 19.58
N TYR A 124 -4.50 12.54 19.84
CA TYR A 124 -3.41 12.23 18.92
C TYR A 124 -2.41 11.32 19.61
N CYS A 125 -2.02 10.24 18.98
CA CYS A 125 -1.08 9.27 19.53
C CYS A 125 0.15 9.17 18.64
N GLY A 126 1.34 9.29 19.23
CA GLY A 126 2.62 9.03 18.61
C GLY A 126 3.29 7.78 19.17
N ARG A 127 3.98 7.04 18.34
CA ARG A 127 4.85 5.93 18.73
C ARG A 127 6.21 6.11 18.08
N VAL A 128 7.27 5.95 18.86
CA VAL A 128 8.63 6.02 18.34
C VAL A 128 9.13 4.62 18.03
N MET A 129 9.70 4.45 16.86
CA MET A 129 10.36 3.22 16.44
C MET A 129 11.82 3.53 16.11
N LYS A 130 12.72 2.63 16.47
CA LYS A 130 14.17 2.80 16.28
C LYS A 130 14.72 1.74 15.33
N ASP A 131 15.91 2.03 14.83
CA ASP A 131 16.69 1.09 14.02
C ASP A 131 15.93 0.58 12.80
N ILE A 132 15.13 1.49 12.20
CA ILE A 132 14.34 1.19 11.02
C ILE A 132 15.24 1.17 9.79
N VAL A 133 15.18 0.08 9.04
CA VAL A 133 15.78 -0.04 7.71
C VAL A 133 14.67 0.11 6.69
N ILE A 134 14.82 1.08 5.78
CA ILE A 134 13.87 1.27 4.67
C ILE A 134 14.17 0.24 3.59
N GLU A 135 13.21 -0.61 3.32
CA GLU A 135 13.30 -1.68 2.33
C GLU A 135 11.91 -1.96 1.72
N PRO A 136 11.81 -2.74 0.65
CA PRO A 136 10.51 -3.16 0.15
C PRO A 136 9.71 -3.90 1.22
N ALA A 137 8.40 -3.67 1.28
CA ALA A 137 7.52 -4.43 2.17
C ALA A 137 7.53 -5.93 1.83
N PRO A 138 7.18 -6.82 2.76
CA PRO A 138 7.03 -8.25 2.48
C PRO A 138 6.09 -8.51 1.28
N VAL A 139 6.41 -9.48 0.45
CA VAL A 139 5.70 -9.77 -0.81
C VAL A 139 4.19 -9.94 -0.60
N TRP A 140 3.77 -10.59 0.49
CA TRP A 140 2.36 -10.76 0.81
C TRP A 140 1.62 -9.44 1.03
N MET A 141 2.28 -8.45 1.66
CA MET A 141 1.71 -7.12 1.91
C MET A 141 1.63 -6.33 0.61
N GLN A 142 2.72 -6.34 -0.19
CA GLN A 142 2.72 -5.70 -1.50
C GLN A 142 1.61 -6.25 -2.40
N ARG A 143 1.42 -7.59 -2.41
CA ARG A 143 0.35 -8.23 -3.18
C ARG A 143 -1.03 -7.72 -2.75
N ARG A 144 -1.32 -7.70 -1.46
CA ARG A 144 -2.62 -7.21 -0.95
C ARG A 144 -2.85 -5.74 -1.28
N LEU A 145 -1.83 -4.89 -1.14
CA LEU A 145 -1.94 -3.48 -1.50
C LEU A 145 -2.25 -3.30 -3.00
N ARG A 146 -1.55 -4.03 -3.88
CA ARG A 146 -1.83 -3.99 -5.33
C ARG A 146 -3.25 -4.43 -5.65
N MET A 147 -3.75 -5.49 -5.00
CA MET A 147 -5.12 -5.95 -5.18
C MET A 147 -6.17 -4.92 -4.77
N MET A 148 -5.83 -4.05 -3.83
CA MET A 148 -6.66 -2.91 -3.42
C MET A 148 -6.42 -1.65 -4.24
N GLY A 149 -5.65 -1.73 -5.34
CA GLY A 149 -5.33 -0.61 -6.21
C GLY A 149 -4.27 0.36 -5.67
N MET A 150 -3.54 -0.03 -4.62
CA MET A 150 -2.48 0.80 -4.03
C MET A 150 -1.10 0.35 -4.53
N ARG A 151 -0.28 1.32 -4.92
CA ARG A 151 1.11 1.06 -5.31
C ARG A 151 1.99 0.89 -4.07
N PRO A 152 2.68 -0.25 -3.90
CA PRO A 152 3.71 -0.40 -2.87
C PRO A 152 4.88 0.56 -3.09
N ILE A 153 5.42 1.11 -2.02
CA ILE A 153 6.53 2.09 -2.07
C ILE A 153 7.72 1.59 -1.26
N ASN A 154 7.54 1.41 0.04
CA ASN A 154 8.50 0.84 0.97
C ASN A 154 7.77 0.31 2.21
N ASN A 155 8.46 -0.44 3.05
CA ASN A 155 7.89 -1.10 4.22
C ASN A 155 7.12 -0.14 5.15
N ILE A 156 7.62 1.06 5.38
CA ILE A 156 6.98 2.02 6.32
C ILE A 156 5.70 2.60 5.72
N VAL A 157 5.76 3.09 4.48
CA VAL A 157 4.58 3.63 3.80
C VAL A 157 3.53 2.54 3.57
N ASP A 158 3.98 1.36 3.20
CA ASP A 158 3.10 0.22 2.93
C ASP A 158 2.40 -0.28 4.19
N ILE A 159 3.06 -0.26 5.36
CA ILE A 159 2.42 -0.56 6.65
C ILE A 159 1.32 0.46 6.96
N THR A 160 1.58 1.76 6.79
CA THR A 160 0.55 2.79 7.06
C THR A 160 -0.64 2.64 6.13
N ASN A 161 -0.40 2.37 4.84
CA ASN A 161 -1.43 2.10 3.86
C ASN A 161 -2.20 0.80 4.16
N TYR A 162 -1.50 -0.24 4.59
CA TYR A 162 -2.13 -1.51 4.94
C TYR A 162 -3.08 -1.36 6.14
N VAL A 163 -2.65 -0.65 7.19
CA VAL A 163 -3.50 -0.35 8.35
C VAL A 163 -4.70 0.51 7.96
N LEU A 164 -4.51 1.50 7.08
CA LEU A 164 -5.61 2.30 6.55
C LEU A 164 -6.65 1.43 5.87
N MET A 165 -6.24 0.51 5.00
CA MET A 165 -7.17 -0.35 4.27
C MET A 165 -7.82 -1.41 5.16
N GLU A 166 -7.07 -1.99 6.10
CA GLU A 166 -7.58 -3.04 6.98
C GLU A 166 -8.52 -2.50 8.05
N TYR A 167 -8.17 -1.38 8.70
CA TYR A 167 -8.90 -0.82 9.85
C TYR A 167 -9.62 0.50 9.57
N GLY A 168 -9.37 1.14 8.44
CA GLY A 168 -9.92 2.47 8.14
C GLY A 168 -9.25 3.58 8.94
N HIS A 169 -8.06 3.34 9.52
CA HIS A 169 -7.38 4.30 10.38
C HIS A 169 -6.16 4.91 9.65
N PRO A 170 -6.22 6.20 9.27
CA PRO A 170 -5.09 6.87 8.64
C PRO A 170 -3.94 7.03 9.62
N MET A 171 -2.72 6.77 9.13
CA MET A 171 -1.49 6.90 9.89
C MET A 171 -0.47 7.71 9.08
N HIS A 172 0.41 8.42 9.78
CA HIS A 172 1.58 9.06 9.21
C HIS A 172 2.84 8.53 9.86
N ALA A 173 3.88 8.34 9.06
CA ALA A 173 5.21 8.04 9.54
C ALA A 173 6.12 9.22 9.20
N PHE A 174 6.86 9.68 10.18
CA PHE A 174 7.80 10.79 10.06
C PHE A 174 9.20 10.33 10.44
N ASP A 175 10.19 10.77 9.69
CA ASP A 175 11.56 10.71 10.16
C ASP A 175 11.73 11.70 11.30
N LEU A 176 12.08 11.21 12.48
CA LEU A 176 12.22 12.02 13.68
C LEU A 176 13.27 13.13 13.53
N SER A 177 14.31 12.90 12.72
CA SER A 177 15.33 13.91 12.43
C SER A 177 14.79 15.11 11.64
N CYS A 178 13.68 14.92 10.92
CA CYS A 178 12.99 15.96 10.16
C CYS A 178 11.97 16.74 10.99
N ILE A 179 11.68 16.30 12.23
CA ILE A 179 10.73 16.98 13.12
C ILE A 179 11.51 17.98 13.99
N SER A 180 11.24 19.25 13.79
CA SER A 180 11.88 20.34 14.53
C SER A 180 11.66 20.19 16.03
N GLY A 181 12.72 20.02 16.80
CA GLY A 181 12.67 19.82 18.26
C GLY A 181 11.94 18.55 18.72
N GLY A 182 11.70 17.58 17.82
CA GLY A 182 10.94 16.38 18.15
C GLY A 182 9.49 16.67 18.59
N HIS A 183 8.93 17.82 18.18
CA HIS A 183 7.65 18.30 18.67
C HIS A 183 6.61 18.40 17.55
N ILE A 184 5.49 17.70 17.71
CA ILE A 184 4.34 17.75 16.81
C ILE A 184 3.26 18.62 17.44
N VAL A 185 2.80 19.63 16.69
CA VAL A 185 1.68 20.50 17.08
C VAL A 185 0.50 20.25 16.17
N VAL A 186 -0.61 19.82 16.75
CA VAL A 186 -1.89 19.63 16.03
C VAL A 186 -2.76 20.85 16.31
N ARG A 187 -2.95 21.68 15.28
CA ARG A 187 -3.67 22.96 15.36
C ARG A 187 -4.40 23.24 14.07
N ASN A 188 -5.29 24.21 14.10
CA ASN A 188 -5.80 24.79 12.87
C ASN A 188 -4.72 25.58 12.15
N ALA A 189 -4.87 25.72 10.84
CA ALA A 189 -4.03 26.61 10.05
C ALA A 189 -4.28 28.07 10.42
N ALA A 190 -3.26 28.93 10.22
CA ALA A 190 -3.47 30.37 10.25
C ALA A 190 -4.05 30.84 8.91
N GLU A 191 -4.80 31.93 8.93
CA GLU A 191 -5.34 32.54 7.71
C GLU A 191 -4.22 32.90 6.74
N GLY A 192 -4.29 32.36 5.51
CA GLY A 192 -3.28 32.59 4.48
C GLY A 192 -1.99 31.79 4.67
N GLU A 193 -1.93 30.87 5.59
CA GLU A 193 -0.77 29.98 5.78
C GLU A 193 -0.52 29.14 4.54
N LYS A 194 0.75 29.05 4.12
CA LYS A 194 1.15 28.28 2.94
C LYS A 194 1.75 26.95 3.34
N VAL A 195 1.24 25.89 2.75
CA VAL A 195 1.73 24.52 2.95
C VAL A 195 2.07 23.90 1.60
N THR A 196 3.25 23.32 1.50
CA THR A 196 3.62 22.50 0.34
C THR A 196 3.23 21.06 0.61
N THR A 197 2.30 20.54 -0.19
CA THR A 197 1.82 19.18 -0.09
C THR A 197 2.76 18.17 -0.76
N LEU A 198 2.59 16.86 -0.52
CA LEU A 198 3.46 15.80 -1.04
C LEU A 198 3.54 15.73 -2.57
N ASP A 199 2.57 16.35 -3.26
CA ASP A 199 2.57 16.53 -4.72
C ASP A 199 3.37 17.77 -5.18
N ASN A 200 4.16 18.38 -4.28
CA ASN A 200 4.94 19.61 -4.49
C ASN A 200 4.09 20.83 -4.90
N LYS A 201 2.82 20.85 -4.56
CA LYS A 201 1.95 22.02 -4.80
C LYS A 201 1.85 22.87 -3.55
N GLU A 202 2.05 24.17 -3.71
CA GLU A 202 1.75 25.16 -2.67
C GLU A 202 0.23 25.32 -2.57
N ARG A 203 -0.29 25.20 -1.35
CA ARG A 203 -1.69 25.43 -1.02
C ARG A 203 -1.80 26.52 0.04
N ILE A 204 -2.75 27.38 -0.15
CA ILE A 204 -3.08 28.43 0.83
C ILE A 204 -4.20 27.87 1.70
N MET A 205 -3.94 27.86 2.99
CA MET A 205 -4.86 27.36 4.00
C MET A 205 -5.70 28.52 4.55
N ASP A 206 -6.89 28.24 5.03
CA ASP A 206 -7.69 29.16 5.82
C ASP A 206 -7.81 28.66 7.28
N LYS A 207 -8.37 29.50 8.13
CA LYS A 207 -8.48 29.24 9.57
C LYS A 207 -9.37 28.06 9.96
N ASP A 208 -10.18 27.57 9.02
CA ASP A 208 -11.11 26.46 9.24
C ASP A 208 -10.52 25.10 8.84
N MET A 209 -9.24 25.10 8.37
CA MET A 209 -8.48 23.91 7.97
C MET A 209 -7.52 23.41 9.04
#